data_2c758927ca32ac0421e660dd1ff76fb6
#
_entry.id   2c758927ca32ac0421e660dd1ff76fb6
#
_cell.length_a   1.000
_cell.length_b   1.000
_cell.length_c   1.000
_cell.angle_alpha   90.00
_cell.angle_beta   90.00
_cell.angle_gamma   90.00
#
_symmetry.space_group_name_H-M   'P 1'
#
loop_
_entity.id
_entity.type
_entity.pdbx_description
1 polymer ?
#
loop_
_entity_poly.entity_id
_entity_poly.type
_entity_poly.pdbx_seq_one_letter_code
_entity_poly.pdbx_strand_id
1 'polypeptide(L)'
;MTESKRIIWLDWLRVTACFLVMLTHSCEPFYLGGEGSLILTKADALWVSFLNVFPRACVALFVVASSYLQFPVHYPTGEFFRRRAVRILIPFVIWSIVYALVWGEPVQNFKDLLLNFNYAAGHMWFVYMLVGLYLIMPLLSPWAEKVGKRELQVYLGIWLFTTVIPLIRQWIGGPAPVIYGPSGIPNAAKFPLWGEASWNTYGVFYYLSGFVGYMLLGLYFRKFVGELSWKKTLGIALPVFLVGFAVCTGGFLTCVRADSQGVFPVEGPVGMAAIWEGPWLNDTFGVALMTIGWILVFRKISSGGKFYEKVLLPVSKASYGMYLSHLLILGLISGWIRDTLGLGTEGVLGSVWTTPVEILGTVILSFIATAVACVLVQRIPKVGKWIVG
;
A
#
# COMPACT_ATOMS: atom_id res chain seq x y z
N MET A 1 23.59 -2.95 -25.98
CA MET A 1 22.89 -2.75 -24.69
C MET A 1 22.95 -4.10 -23.97
N THR A 2 23.83 -4.24 -23.00
CA THR A 2 23.89 -5.44 -22.15
C THR A 2 22.54 -5.59 -21.46
N GLU A 3 21.87 -6.72 -21.65
CA GLU A 3 20.67 -7.07 -20.87
C GLU A 3 20.99 -6.92 -19.39
N SER A 4 20.38 -5.94 -18.73
CA SER A 4 20.48 -5.74 -17.31
C SER A 4 19.96 -7.03 -16.65
N LYS A 5 20.83 -7.76 -15.98
CA LYS A 5 20.49 -9.02 -15.30
C LYS A 5 19.27 -8.79 -14.40
N ARG A 6 18.18 -9.47 -14.72
CA ARG A 6 16.91 -9.32 -14.01
C ARG A 6 17.07 -9.72 -12.54
N ILE A 7 16.50 -8.94 -11.64
CA ILE A 7 16.61 -9.15 -10.19
C ILE A 7 15.38 -9.96 -9.72
N ILE A 8 15.56 -11.27 -9.54
CA ILE A 8 14.50 -12.25 -9.30
C ILE A 8 13.66 -11.91 -8.06
N TRP A 9 14.30 -11.52 -6.94
CA TRP A 9 13.56 -11.22 -5.73
C TRP A 9 12.61 -10.01 -5.87
N LEU A 10 12.89 -9.06 -6.75
CA LEU A 10 11.99 -7.94 -7.03
C LEU A 10 10.73 -8.37 -7.77
N ASP A 11 10.82 -9.40 -8.60
CA ASP A 11 9.64 -9.96 -9.26
C ASP A 11 8.74 -10.68 -8.26
N TRP A 12 9.32 -11.47 -7.36
CA TRP A 12 8.59 -12.08 -6.25
C TRP A 12 7.92 -11.02 -5.38
N LEU A 13 8.68 -10.00 -4.97
CA LEU A 13 8.16 -8.90 -4.15
C LEU A 13 6.98 -8.19 -4.82
N ARG A 14 7.05 -7.89 -6.12
CA ARG A 14 5.95 -7.24 -6.84
C ARG A 14 4.69 -8.08 -6.90
N VAL A 15 4.83 -9.37 -7.22
CA VAL A 15 3.68 -10.29 -7.28
C VAL A 15 3.04 -10.43 -5.90
N THR A 16 3.87 -10.58 -4.85
CA THR A 16 3.38 -10.61 -3.47
C THR A 16 2.72 -9.27 -3.10
N ALA A 17 3.31 -8.13 -3.43
CA ALA A 17 2.71 -6.83 -3.14
C ALA A 17 1.34 -6.66 -3.84
N CYS A 18 1.15 -7.14 -5.07
CA CYS A 18 -0.16 -7.17 -5.72
C CYS A 18 -1.17 -8.02 -4.93
N PHE A 19 -0.77 -9.21 -4.48
CA PHE A 19 -1.63 -10.06 -3.65
C PHE A 19 -2.01 -9.34 -2.34
N LEU A 20 -1.02 -8.71 -1.69
CA LEU A 20 -1.23 -7.98 -0.44
C LEU A 20 -2.17 -6.77 -0.62
N VAL A 21 -2.09 -6.03 -1.74
CA VAL A 21 -3.06 -4.95 -2.06
C VAL A 21 -4.47 -5.50 -2.14
N MET A 22 -4.67 -6.62 -2.85
CA MET A 22 -6.00 -7.23 -2.97
C MET A 22 -6.50 -7.77 -1.63
N LEU A 23 -5.60 -8.30 -0.77
CA LEU A 23 -5.96 -8.72 0.58
C LEU A 23 -6.42 -7.54 1.44
N THR A 24 -5.76 -6.39 1.36
CA THR A 24 -6.20 -5.16 2.04
C THR A 24 -7.63 -4.81 1.64
N HIS A 25 -7.91 -4.72 0.35
CA HIS A 25 -9.23 -4.35 -0.15
C HIS A 25 -10.30 -5.44 0.06
N SER A 26 -9.91 -6.71 0.23
CA SER A 26 -10.85 -7.77 0.63
C SER A 26 -11.31 -7.66 2.08
N CYS A 27 -10.58 -6.94 2.93
CA CYS A 27 -10.98 -6.68 4.32
C CYS A 27 -11.90 -5.45 4.46
N GLU A 28 -11.89 -4.53 3.51
CA GLU A 28 -12.61 -3.26 3.60
C GLU A 28 -14.13 -3.41 3.81
N PRO A 29 -14.85 -4.35 3.17
CA PRO A 29 -16.29 -4.52 3.38
C PRO A 29 -16.71 -4.81 4.83
N PHE A 30 -15.76 -5.23 5.67
CA PHE A 30 -16.01 -5.59 7.07
C PHE A 30 -15.86 -4.43 8.06
N TYR A 31 -15.34 -3.27 7.63
CA TYR A 31 -15.17 -2.11 8.51
C TYR A 31 -15.40 -0.77 7.80
N LEU A 32 -15.45 -0.75 6.47
CA LEU A 32 -15.83 0.41 5.65
C LEU A 32 -17.29 0.28 5.25
N GLY A 33 -18.21 0.66 6.13
CA GLY A 33 -19.63 0.75 5.81
C GLY A 33 -19.91 1.87 4.81
N GLY A 34 -20.99 1.79 4.03
CA GLY A 34 -21.31 2.74 2.96
C GLY A 34 -21.42 4.21 3.41
N GLU A 35 -21.96 4.46 4.59
CA GLU A 35 -22.11 5.78 5.20
C GLU A 35 -21.18 6.02 6.40
N GLY A 36 -20.42 5.01 6.80
CA GLY A 36 -19.52 5.05 7.95
C GLY A 36 -18.71 3.78 8.11
N SER A 37 -18.08 3.61 9.27
CA SER A 37 -17.35 2.39 9.63
C SER A 37 -18.28 1.44 10.37
N LEU A 38 -18.19 0.15 10.05
CA LEU A 38 -19.02 -0.90 10.62
C LEU A 38 -18.19 -2.14 10.97
N ILE A 39 -18.25 -2.56 12.24
CA ILE A 39 -17.76 -3.87 12.68
C ILE A 39 -18.90 -4.57 13.40
N LEU A 40 -19.36 -5.69 12.86
CA LEU A 40 -20.57 -6.38 13.33
C LEU A 40 -20.33 -7.18 14.60
N THR A 41 -19.16 -7.80 14.73
CA THR A 41 -18.85 -8.67 15.87
C THR A 41 -17.41 -8.46 16.37
N LYS A 42 -17.15 -8.93 17.59
CA LYS A 42 -15.78 -8.98 18.13
C LYS A 42 -14.86 -9.88 17.28
N ALA A 43 -15.40 -10.96 16.71
CA ALA A 43 -14.65 -11.84 15.82
C ALA A 43 -14.23 -11.11 14.54
N ASP A 44 -15.10 -10.29 13.95
CA ASP A 44 -14.78 -9.46 12.79
C ASP A 44 -13.63 -8.50 13.10
N ALA A 45 -13.69 -7.81 14.25
CA ALA A 45 -12.62 -6.90 14.67
C ALA A 45 -11.26 -7.62 14.75
N LEU A 46 -11.22 -8.83 15.29
CA LEU A 46 -10.01 -9.64 15.42
C LEU A 46 -9.52 -10.12 14.04
N TRP A 47 -10.38 -10.68 13.20
CA TRP A 47 -10.00 -11.17 11.88
C TRP A 47 -9.58 -10.04 10.96
N VAL A 48 -10.32 -8.92 10.94
CA VAL A 48 -9.94 -7.73 10.17
C VAL A 48 -8.60 -7.19 10.64
N SER A 49 -8.38 -7.04 11.96
CA SER A 49 -7.10 -6.55 12.46
C SER A 49 -5.92 -7.42 12.03
N PHE A 50 -6.08 -8.75 12.05
CA PHE A 50 -5.03 -9.69 11.72
C PHE A 50 -4.76 -9.75 10.21
N LEU A 51 -5.83 -9.93 9.41
CA LEU A 51 -5.73 -10.12 7.96
C LEU A 51 -5.44 -8.81 7.22
N ASN A 52 -5.85 -7.66 7.75
CA ASN A 52 -5.59 -6.36 7.12
C ASN A 52 -4.24 -5.74 7.51
N VAL A 53 -3.75 -5.98 8.73
CA VAL A 53 -2.41 -5.50 9.13
C VAL A 53 -1.30 -6.19 8.34
N PHE A 54 -1.43 -7.50 8.14
CA PHE A 54 -0.42 -8.29 7.42
C PHE A 54 -0.04 -7.71 6.04
N PRO A 55 -0.97 -7.25 5.20
CA PRO A 55 -0.69 -6.69 3.89
C PRO A 55 -0.29 -5.21 3.87
N ARG A 56 -0.41 -4.46 4.95
CA ARG A 56 -0.24 -2.98 4.92
C ARG A 56 1.10 -2.47 4.40
N ALA A 57 2.14 -3.31 4.36
CA ALA A 57 3.41 -2.97 3.73
C ALA A 57 3.36 -2.92 2.19
N CYS A 58 2.26 -3.36 1.54
CA CYS A 58 2.17 -3.55 0.08
C CYS A 58 2.57 -2.31 -0.73
N VAL A 59 2.06 -1.14 -0.39
CA VAL A 59 2.37 0.13 -1.07
C VAL A 59 3.84 0.50 -0.89
N ALA A 60 4.35 0.41 0.33
CA ALA A 60 5.74 0.69 0.65
C ALA A 60 6.71 -0.25 -0.10
N LEU A 61 6.34 -1.52 -0.26
CA LEU A 61 7.11 -2.50 -1.04
C LEU A 61 7.21 -2.10 -2.53
N PHE A 62 6.14 -1.58 -3.13
CA PHE A 62 6.21 -1.06 -4.50
C PHE A 62 7.13 0.16 -4.62
N VAL A 63 7.09 1.08 -3.66
CA VAL A 63 7.98 2.26 -3.64
C VAL A 63 9.44 1.82 -3.52
N VAL A 64 9.75 0.92 -2.58
CA VAL A 64 11.10 0.41 -2.40
C VAL A 64 11.59 -0.34 -3.64
N ALA A 65 10.75 -1.19 -4.25
CA ALA A 65 11.10 -1.89 -5.50
C ALA A 65 11.39 -0.92 -6.65
N SER A 66 10.56 0.12 -6.79
CA SER A 66 10.75 1.17 -7.80
C SER A 66 12.05 1.95 -7.56
N SER A 67 12.30 2.38 -6.34
CA SER A 67 13.52 3.09 -5.96
C SER A 67 14.76 2.22 -6.14
N TYR A 68 14.74 0.98 -5.66
CA TYR A 68 15.87 0.06 -5.80
C TYR A 68 16.36 -0.08 -7.24
N LEU A 69 15.43 -0.04 -8.22
CA LEU A 69 15.77 -0.17 -9.63
C LEU A 69 16.18 1.13 -10.30
N GLN A 70 15.66 2.27 -9.85
CA GLN A 70 15.65 3.49 -10.63
C GLN A 70 16.37 4.65 -9.95
N PHE A 71 16.65 4.58 -8.68
CA PHE A 71 17.26 5.66 -7.92
C PHE A 71 18.68 5.28 -7.47
N PRO A 72 19.71 6.07 -7.77
CA PRO A 72 19.67 7.31 -8.54
C PRO A 72 19.39 7.10 -10.05
N VAL A 73 18.89 8.16 -10.69
CA VAL A 73 18.56 8.18 -12.12
C VAL A 73 19.83 8.38 -12.95
N HIS A 74 20.12 7.47 -13.87
CA HIS A 74 21.33 7.49 -14.69
C HIS A 74 21.09 7.95 -16.14
N TYR A 75 19.88 8.43 -16.48
CA TYR A 75 19.56 8.95 -17.83
C TYR A 75 19.26 10.44 -17.76
N PRO A 76 19.27 11.14 -18.91
CA PRO A 76 18.75 12.50 -18.98
C PRO A 76 17.32 12.59 -18.45
N THR A 77 17.03 13.65 -17.69
CA THR A 77 15.74 13.84 -17.02
C THR A 77 14.54 13.72 -17.97
N GLY A 78 14.63 14.30 -19.17
CA GLY A 78 13.56 14.21 -20.18
C GLY A 78 13.30 12.77 -20.65
N GLU A 79 14.35 11.95 -20.80
CA GLU A 79 14.19 10.55 -21.15
C GLU A 79 13.58 9.75 -20.00
N PHE A 80 13.99 10.04 -18.75
CA PHE A 80 13.40 9.44 -17.58
C PHE A 80 11.89 9.68 -17.52
N PHE A 81 11.45 10.96 -17.65
CA PHE A 81 10.04 11.30 -17.62
C PHE A 81 9.25 10.70 -18.78
N ARG A 82 9.79 10.73 -20.01
CA ARG A 82 9.12 10.09 -21.15
C ARG A 82 8.87 8.60 -20.92
N ARG A 83 9.86 7.87 -20.37
CA ARG A 83 9.72 6.44 -20.06
C ARG A 83 8.65 6.19 -18.98
N ARG A 84 8.55 7.09 -17.98
CA ARG A 84 7.53 6.97 -16.91
C ARG A 84 6.15 7.34 -17.43
N ALA A 85 6.03 8.42 -18.17
CA ALA A 85 4.77 8.81 -18.80
C ALA A 85 4.16 7.66 -19.62
N VAL A 86 4.94 7.04 -20.49
CA VAL A 86 4.48 5.95 -21.34
C VAL A 86 4.04 4.72 -20.52
N ARG A 87 4.80 4.34 -19.48
CA ARG A 87 4.55 3.10 -18.73
C ARG A 87 3.55 3.26 -17.59
N ILE A 88 3.40 4.45 -17.06
CA ILE A 88 2.59 4.70 -15.86
C ILE A 88 1.37 5.55 -16.20
N LEU A 89 1.55 6.72 -16.82
CA LEU A 89 0.45 7.66 -17.02
C LEU A 89 -0.54 7.19 -18.08
N ILE A 90 -0.10 6.56 -19.17
CA ILE A 90 -1.03 6.13 -20.22
C ILE A 90 -1.97 5.03 -19.71
N PRO A 91 -1.50 3.91 -19.12
CA PRO A 91 -2.41 2.93 -18.54
C PRO A 91 -3.28 3.53 -17.44
N PHE A 92 -2.74 4.43 -16.60
CA PHE A 92 -3.50 5.11 -15.57
C PHE A 92 -4.68 5.91 -16.12
N VAL A 93 -4.47 6.70 -17.18
CA VAL A 93 -5.55 7.47 -17.83
C VAL A 93 -6.59 6.53 -18.45
N ILE A 94 -6.15 5.46 -19.13
CA ILE A 94 -7.07 4.46 -19.70
C ILE A 94 -7.96 3.86 -18.60
N TRP A 95 -7.38 3.41 -17.50
CA TRP A 95 -8.14 2.82 -16.41
C TRP A 95 -9.01 3.83 -15.66
N SER A 96 -8.57 5.09 -15.54
CA SER A 96 -9.42 6.16 -15.00
C SER A 96 -10.70 6.35 -15.82
N ILE A 97 -10.57 6.30 -17.15
CA ILE A 97 -11.72 6.35 -18.06
C ILE A 97 -12.62 5.11 -17.90
N VAL A 98 -12.01 3.91 -17.81
CA VAL A 98 -12.78 2.66 -17.60
C VAL A 98 -13.60 2.74 -16.31
N TYR A 99 -12.98 3.17 -15.19
CA TYR A 99 -13.71 3.33 -13.92
C TYR A 99 -14.80 4.39 -14.00
N ALA A 100 -14.56 5.50 -14.68
CA ALA A 100 -15.57 6.54 -14.88
C ALA A 100 -16.80 6.06 -15.68
N LEU A 101 -16.58 5.08 -16.59
CA LEU A 101 -17.66 4.46 -17.38
C LEU A 101 -18.46 3.42 -16.59
N VAL A 102 -17.79 2.67 -15.72
CA VAL A 102 -18.36 1.47 -15.07
C VAL A 102 -18.90 1.77 -13.67
N TRP A 103 -18.37 2.79 -12.99
CA TRP A 103 -18.65 3.04 -11.57
C TRP A 103 -19.43 4.34 -11.37
N GLY A 104 -20.60 4.26 -10.72
CA GLY A 104 -21.41 5.41 -10.36
C GLY A 104 -22.08 6.10 -11.57
N GLU A 105 -22.11 7.44 -11.56
CA GLU A 105 -22.76 8.27 -12.56
C GLU A 105 -21.78 8.72 -13.67
N PRO A 106 -21.78 8.07 -14.85
CA PRO A 106 -20.75 8.31 -15.88
C PRO A 106 -20.62 9.79 -16.30
N VAL A 107 -21.72 10.50 -16.47
CA VAL A 107 -21.71 11.90 -16.92
C VAL A 107 -21.00 12.79 -15.90
N GLN A 108 -21.29 12.62 -14.61
CA GLN A 108 -20.62 13.37 -13.55
C GLN A 108 -19.15 12.95 -13.43
N ASN A 109 -18.87 11.64 -13.48
CA ASN A 109 -17.49 11.14 -13.44
C ASN A 109 -16.62 11.74 -14.54
N PHE A 110 -17.14 11.87 -15.78
CA PHE A 110 -16.38 12.49 -16.87
C PHE A 110 -16.13 13.99 -16.66
N LYS A 111 -17.05 14.72 -16.06
CA LYS A 111 -16.81 16.12 -15.66
C LYS A 111 -15.67 16.20 -14.63
N ASP A 112 -15.71 15.31 -13.66
CA ASP A 112 -14.73 15.28 -12.57
C ASP A 112 -13.33 14.85 -13.03
N LEU A 113 -13.23 14.03 -14.07
CA LEU A 113 -11.95 13.65 -14.70
C LEU A 113 -11.15 14.85 -15.23
N LEU A 114 -11.79 15.97 -15.53
CA LEU A 114 -11.08 17.20 -15.91
C LEU A 114 -10.22 17.75 -14.76
N LEU A 115 -10.60 17.48 -13.51
CA LEU A 115 -9.90 17.93 -12.31
C LEU A 115 -9.16 16.81 -11.59
N ASN A 116 -9.67 15.58 -11.68
CA ASN A 116 -9.13 14.44 -10.92
C ASN A 116 -9.33 13.10 -11.67
N PHE A 117 -8.30 12.60 -12.30
CA PHE A 117 -8.34 11.33 -13.05
C PHE A 117 -8.65 10.10 -12.21
N ASN A 118 -8.54 10.14 -10.89
CA ASN A 118 -8.89 9.02 -10.01
C ASN A 118 -10.23 9.18 -9.30
N TYR A 119 -11.06 10.15 -9.65
CA TYR A 119 -12.30 10.47 -8.94
C TYR A 119 -13.18 9.22 -8.74
N ALA A 120 -13.40 8.44 -9.78
CA ALA A 120 -14.22 7.22 -9.73
C ALA A 120 -13.47 5.98 -9.15
N ALA A 121 -12.19 6.09 -8.80
CA ALA A 121 -11.36 4.96 -8.35
C ALA A 121 -10.30 5.41 -7.35
N GLY A 122 -10.72 5.64 -6.11
CA GLY A 122 -9.87 6.19 -5.05
C GLY A 122 -8.57 5.41 -4.78
N HIS A 123 -8.54 4.10 -5.03
CA HIS A 123 -7.33 3.28 -4.87
C HIS A 123 -6.17 3.73 -5.75
N MET A 124 -6.43 4.45 -6.86
CA MET A 124 -5.39 4.95 -7.76
C MET A 124 -4.62 6.16 -7.21
N TRP A 125 -4.89 6.61 -5.99
CA TRP A 125 -4.11 7.65 -5.29
C TRP A 125 -2.59 7.35 -5.29
N PHE A 126 -2.22 6.07 -5.26
CA PHE A 126 -0.84 5.63 -5.30
C PHE A 126 -0.10 6.11 -6.56
N VAL A 127 -0.78 6.22 -7.71
CA VAL A 127 -0.14 6.70 -8.95
C VAL A 127 0.26 8.16 -8.81
N TYR A 128 -0.59 9.01 -8.19
CA TYR A 128 -0.24 10.40 -7.93
C TYR A 128 0.97 10.52 -7.02
N MET A 129 0.98 9.77 -5.93
CA MET A 129 2.12 9.71 -5.02
C MET A 129 3.39 9.24 -5.74
N LEU A 130 3.29 8.20 -6.54
CA LEU A 130 4.43 7.66 -7.31
C LEU A 130 4.97 8.66 -8.34
N VAL A 131 4.08 9.40 -9.01
CA VAL A 131 4.47 10.51 -9.91
C VAL A 131 5.22 11.58 -9.12
N GLY A 132 4.74 11.97 -7.95
CA GLY A 132 5.44 12.89 -7.06
C GLY A 132 6.87 12.45 -6.72
N LEU A 133 7.06 11.16 -6.41
CA LEU A 133 8.40 10.60 -6.19
C LEU A 133 9.26 10.64 -7.47
N TYR A 134 8.68 10.36 -8.64
CA TYR A 134 9.42 10.45 -9.90
C TYR A 134 9.85 11.89 -10.25
N LEU A 135 9.07 12.90 -9.86
CA LEU A 135 9.46 14.29 -10.04
C LEU A 135 10.69 14.66 -9.20
N ILE A 136 10.79 14.14 -7.98
CA ILE A 136 11.91 14.44 -7.07
C ILE A 136 13.16 13.56 -7.33
N MET A 137 13.01 12.37 -7.89
CA MET A 137 14.14 11.45 -8.12
C MET A 137 15.31 12.05 -8.89
N PRO A 138 15.11 12.71 -10.05
CA PRO A 138 16.23 13.34 -10.79
C PRO A 138 16.93 14.44 -9.98
N LEU A 139 16.19 15.21 -9.19
CA LEU A 139 16.73 16.28 -8.36
C LEU A 139 17.65 15.75 -7.26
N LEU A 140 17.28 14.64 -6.64
CA LEU A 140 18.05 14.01 -5.56
C LEU A 140 19.15 13.07 -6.07
N SER A 141 19.16 12.71 -7.36
CA SER A 141 20.10 11.73 -7.92
C SER A 141 21.57 12.12 -7.75
N PRO A 142 22.01 13.38 -7.98
CA PRO A 142 23.41 13.75 -7.79
C PRO A 142 23.89 13.57 -6.34
N TRP A 143 23.02 13.84 -5.37
CA TRP A 143 23.31 13.56 -3.96
C TRP A 143 23.31 12.06 -3.68
N ALA A 144 22.31 11.33 -4.17
CA ALA A 144 22.15 9.88 -3.96
C ALA A 144 23.33 9.06 -4.53
N GLU A 145 23.98 9.53 -5.59
CA GLU A 145 25.21 8.93 -6.13
C GLU A 145 26.37 9.00 -5.15
N LYS A 146 26.52 10.15 -4.50
CA LYS A 146 27.67 10.49 -3.63
C LYS A 146 27.44 10.15 -2.16
N VAL A 147 26.19 10.06 -1.72
CA VAL A 147 25.84 9.86 -0.30
C VAL A 147 26.54 8.67 0.32
N GLY A 148 27.16 8.91 1.48
CA GLY A 148 27.80 7.88 2.30
C GLY A 148 26.81 7.08 3.15
N LYS A 149 27.23 5.90 3.62
CA LYS A 149 26.38 5.03 4.43
C LYS A 149 25.87 5.73 5.69
N ARG A 150 26.74 6.41 6.42
CA ARG A 150 26.41 7.06 7.69
C ARG A 150 25.43 8.22 7.51
N GLU A 151 25.66 9.03 6.50
CA GLU A 151 24.79 10.14 6.15
C GLU A 151 23.38 9.64 5.78
N LEU A 152 23.28 8.62 4.91
CA LEU A 152 21.99 8.06 4.55
C LEU A 152 21.28 7.41 5.75
N GLN A 153 22.04 6.83 6.70
CA GLN A 153 21.47 6.30 7.96
C GLN A 153 20.89 7.42 8.84
N VAL A 154 21.50 8.60 8.87
CA VAL A 154 20.94 9.75 9.59
C VAL A 154 19.59 10.17 9.00
N TYR A 155 19.50 10.33 7.67
CA TYR A 155 18.23 10.67 7.01
C TYR A 155 17.16 9.58 7.20
N LEU A 156 17.53 8.31 7.12
CA LEU A 156 16.61 7.21 7.41
C LEU A 156 16.18 7.18 8.88
N GLY A 157 17.05 7.57 9.82
CA GLY A 157 16.71 7.70 11.25
C GLY A 157 15.71 8.83 11.49
N ILE A 158 15.91 10.00 10.86
CA ILE A 158 14.96 11.10 10.90
C ILE A 158 13.61 10.68 10.30
N TRP A 159 13.62 10.07 9.13
CA TRP A 159 12.40 9.56 8.52
C TRP A 159 11.69 8.54 9.41
N LEU A 160 12.40 7.57 9.96
CA LEU A 160 11.79 6.57 10.85
C LEU A 160 11.19 7.22 12.09
N PHE A 161 11.81 8.28 12.61
CA PHE A 161 11.24 9.08 13.69
C PHE A 161 9.92 9.76 13.25
N THR A 162 9.84 10.29 12.02
CA THR A 162 8.58 10.89 11.52
C THR A 162 7.43 9.89 11.52
N THR A 163 7.70 8.61 11.28
CA THR A 163 6.66 7.55 11.29
C THR A 163 6.10 7.27 12.70
N VAL A 164 6.79 7.71 13.75
CA VAL A 164 6.31 7.61 15.14
C VAL A 164 5.39 8.79 15.52
N ILE A 165 5.46 9.91 14.81
CA ILE A 165 4.67 11.11 15.12
C ILE A 165 3.17 10.82 15.22
N PRO A 166 2.54 10.04 14.33
CA PRO A 166 1.13 9.68 14.45
C PRO A 166 0.81 8.94 15.77
N LEU A 167 1.71 8.08 16.24
CA LEU A 167 1.55 7.37 17.52
C LEU A 167 1.70 8.33 18.71
N ILE A 168 2.66 9.25 18.68
CA ILE A 168 2.84 10.28 19.71
C ILE A 168 1.58 11.13 19.82
N ARG A 169 0.98 11.52 18.67
CA ARG A 169 -0.25 12.29 18.65
C ARG A 169 -1.41 11.54 19.27
N GLN A 170 -1.58 10.27 18.90
CA GLN A 170 -2.61 9.42 19.46
C GLN A 170 -2.44 9.31 20.99
N TRP A 171 -1.23 9.21 21.47
CA TRP A 171 -0.92 9.08 22.88
C TRP A 171 -1.15 10.38 23.67
N ILE A 172 -0.76 11.55 23.12
CA ILE A 172 -0.89 12.86 23.81
C ILE A 172 -2.33 13.40 23.69
N GLY A 173 -2.95 13.22 22.54
CA GLY A 173 -4.26 13.81 22.21
C GLY A 173 -5.46 12.89 22.39
N GLY A 174 -5.24 11.63 22.81
CA GLY A 174 -6.25 10.58 22.75
C GLY A 174 -6.42 10.03 21.33
N PRO A 175 -7.38 9.15 21.06
CA PRO A 175 -7.63 8.53 19.76
C PRO A 175 -8.24 9.51 18.75
N ALA A 176 -7.71 10.72 18.66
CA ALA A 176 -8.10 11.67 17.64
C ALA A 176 -7.43 11.29 16.32
N PRO A 177 -8.19 11.33 15.21
CA PRO A 177 -7.71 10.86 13.92
C PRO A 177 -6.58 11.73 13.41
N VAL A 178 -5.57 11.09 12.81
CA VAL A 178 -4.80 11.74 11.77
C VAL A 178 -5.74 11.85 10.57
N ILE A 179 -6.50 12.93 10.48
CA ILE A 179 -7.52 13.10 9.45
C ILE A 179 -6.88 13.71 8.22
N TYR A 180 -7.06 13.05 7.12
CA TYR A 180 -6.94 13.63 5.80
C TYR A 180 -8.13 14.57 5.57
N GLY A 181 -7.94 15.88 5.67
CA GLY A 181 -8.96 16.85 5.33
C GLY A 181 -8.83 18.19 6.06
N PRO A 182 -9.36 19.29 5.50
CA PRO A 182 -9.19 20.66 6.02
C PRO A 182 -9.86 20.91 7.38
N SER A 183 -10.71 19.99 7.87
CA SER A 183 -11.39 20.13 9.16
C SER A 183 -10.78 19.26 10.28
N GLY A 184 -9.67 18.59 10.04
CA GLY A 184 -9.33 17.36 10.70
C GLY A 184 -8.24 17.38 11.75
N ILE A 185 -7.98 18.45 12.50
CA ILE A 185 -7.07 18.41 13.66
C ILE A 185 -7.77 19.02 14.89
N PRO A 186 -8.76 18.37 15.49
CA PRO A 186 -9.41 18.90 16.68
C PRO A 186 -8.48 19.12 17.86
N ASN A 187 -7.41 18.32 17.97
CA ASN A 187 -6.46 18.37 19.09
C ASN A 187 -5.08 18.92 18.73
N ALA A 188 -4.74 19.10 17.47
CA ALA A 188 -3.47 19.69 17.06
C ALA A 188 -3.29 21.13 17.57
N ALA A 189 -4.38 21.85 17.69
CA ALA A 189 -4.36 23.23 18.22
C ALA A 189 -3.92 23.33 19.67
N LYS A 190 -4.07 22.26 20.49
CA LYS A 190 -3.65 22.29 21.89
C LYS A 190 -2.16 22.05 22.08
N PHE A 191 -1.57 21.22 21.24
CA PHE A 191 -0.15 20.85 21.32
C PHE A 191 0.45 20.66 19.93
N PRO A 192 0.76 21.77 19.21
CA PRO A 192 1.45 21.66 17.92
C PRO A 192 2.85 21.10 18.13
N LEU A 193 3.14 19.96 17.50
CA LEU A 193 4.45 19.30 17.58
C LEU A 193 5.42 19.98 16.62
N TRP A 194 6.46 20.59 17.16
CA TRP A 194 7.62 21.11 16.40
C TRP A 194 7.26 21.94 15.16
N GLY A 195 6.37 22.92 15.31
CA GLY A 195 5.96 23.80 14.22
C GLY A 195 4.89 23.23 13.32
N GLU A 196 4.12 22.28 13.83
CA GLU A 196 2.96 21.76 13.15
C GLU A 196 1.93 22.85 12.83
N ALA A 197 1.29 22.71 11.67
CA ALA A 197 0.22 23.58 11.18
C ALA A 197 -0.83 22.75 10.44
N SER A 198 -1.98 23.35 10.13
CA SER A 198 -3.07 22.67 9.38
C SER A 198 -2.63 22.10 8.03
N TRP A 199 -1.67 22.73 7.38
CA TRP A 199 -1.09 22.30 6.10
C TRP A 199 0.12 21.37 6.26
N ASN A 200 0.63 21.17 7.49
CA ASN A 200 1.85 20.43 7.77
C ASN A 200 1.73 19.70 9.12
N THR A 201 1.36 18.44 9.08
CA THR A 201 1.18 17.60 10.26
C THR A 201 2.49 17.03 10.84
N TYR A 202 3.61 17.20 10.14
CA TYR A 202 4.94 16.73 10.56
C TYR A 202 5.88 17.85 11.02
N GLY A 203 5.39 19.10 11.08
CA GLY A 203 6.17 20.26 11.53
C GLY A 203 7.50 20.38 10.78
N VAL A 204 8.59 20.56 11.51
CA VAL A 204 9.96 20.68 10.95
C VAL A 204 10.40 19.47 10.12
N PHE A 205 9.78 18.31 10.29
CA PHE A 205 10.14 17.06 9.59
C PHE A 205 9.37 16.83 8.30
N TYR A 206 8.50 17.74 7.89
CA TYR A 206 7.59 17.57 6.74
C TYR A 206 8.27 17.03 5.48
N TYR A 207 9.40 17.61 5.08
CA TYR A 207 10.09 17.24 3.84
C TYR A 207 10.79 15.88 3.88
N LEU A 208 10.97 15.30 5.06
CA LEU A 208 11.57 13.96 5.24
C LEU A 208 10.55 12.91 5.67
N SER A 209 9.27 13.28 5.75
CA SER A 209 8.19 12.36 6.11
C SER A 209 7.65 11.58 4.90
N GLY A 210 6.78 10.62 5.16
CA GLY A 210 6.04 9.90 4.13
C GLY A 210 6.88 9.01 3.22
N PHE A 211 6.52 8.94 1.95
CA PHE A 211 7.07 7.96 1.00
C PHE A 211 8.50 8.24 0.53
N VAL A 212 9.02 9.45 0.72
CA VAL A 212 10.43 9.77 0.44
C VAL A 212 11.35 8.85 1.24
N GLY A 213 11.01 8.54 2.48
CA GLY A 213 11.80 7.62 3.29
C GLY A 213 11.87 6.22 2.73
N TYR A 214 10.79 5.68 2.17
CA TYR A 214 10.83 4.38 1.47
C TYR A 214 11.69 4.44 0.20
N MET A 215 11.71 5.57 -0.49
CA MET A 215 12.63 5.78 -1.61
C MET A 215 14.09 5.74 -1.15
N LEU A 216 14.42 6.41 -0.05
CA LEU A 216 15.76 6.37 0.55
C LEU A 216 16.10 4.98 1.10
N LEU A 217 15.13 4.26 1.65
CA LEU A 217 15.29 2.89 2.11
C LEU A 217 15.67 1.94 0.95
N GLY A 218 15.02 2.09 -0.21
CA GLY A 218 15.38 1.36 -1.43
C GLY A 218 16.83 1.61 -1.86
N LEU A 219 17.27 2.86 -1.84
CA LEU A 219 18.66 3.25 -2.09
C LEU A 219 19.63 2.60 -1.08
N TYR A 220 19.28 2.63 0.21
CA TYR A 220 20.10 2.03 1.27
C TYR A 220 20.30 0.53 1.08
N PHE A 221 19.22 -0.19 0.80
CA PHE A 221 19.29 -1.62 0.51
C PHE A 221 20.13 -1.94 -0.72
N ARG A 222 20.07 -1.10 -1.75
CA ARG A 222 20.87 -1.27 -2.97
C ARG A 222 22.36 -1.03 -2.74
N LYS A 223 22.72 0.06 -2.03
CA LYS A 223 24.12 0.50 -1.90
C LYS A 223 24.86 -0.17 -0.75
N PHE A 224 24.21 -0.42 0.38
CA PHE A 224 24.90 -0.65 1.65
C PHE A 224 24.53 -1.94 2.37
N VAL A 225 23.46 -2.63 1.95
CA VAL A 225 23.08 -3.90 2.56
C VAL A 225 23.59 -5.04 1.69
N GLY A 226 24.66 -5.71 2.15
CA GLY A 226 25.20 -6.91 1.52
C GLY A 226 24.33 -8.14 1.74
N GLU A 227 24.84 -9.29 1.33
CA GLU A 227 24.19 -10.58 1.60
C GLU A 227 24.37 -10.97 3.07
N LEU A 228 23.26 -11.33 3.69
CA LEU A 228 23.22 -11.85 5.06
C LEU A 228 22.98 -13.37 5.01
N SER A 229 23.48 -14.13 5.99
CA SER A 229 23.08 -15.53 6.15
C SER A 229 21.58 -15.63 6.48
N TRP A 230 20.93 -16.75 6.18
CA TRP A 230 19.52 -16.97 6.52
C TRP A 230 19.24 -16.77 8.02
N LYS A 231 20.12 -17.29 8.89
CA LYS A 231 20.00 -17.12 10.35
C LYS A 231 19.98 -15.64 10.75
N LYS A 232 20.90 -14.82 10.21
CA LYS A 232 20.93 -13.38 10.48
C LYS A 232 19.72 -12.66 9.88
N THR A 233 19.31 -13.04 8.67
CA THR A 233 18.15 -12.45 8.01
C THR A 233 16.89 -12.67 8.82
N LEU A 234 16.58 -13.90 9.20
CA LEU A 234 15.39 -14.21 10.00
C LEU A 234 15.48 -13.66 11.41
N GLY A 235 16.68 -13.69 12.03
CA GLY A 235 16.91 -13.10 13.36
C GLY A 235 16.67 -11.59 13.44
N ILE A 236 16.74 -10.88 12.30
CA ILE A 236 16.42 -9.44 12.22
C ILE A 236 15.00 -9.23 11.66
N ALA A 237 14.67 -9.88 10.54
CA ALA A 237 13.44 -9.62 9.81
C ALA A 237 12.20 -10.00 10.62
N LEU A 238 12.22 -11.16 11.31
CA LEU A 238 11.05 -11.64 12.04
C LEU A 238 10.73 -10.77 13.26
N PRO A 239 11.67 -10.44 14.17
CA PRO A 239 11.37 -9.52 15.28
C PRO A 239 10.89 -8.15 14.80
N VAL A 240 11.56 -7.57 13.80
CA VAL A 240 11.19 -6.25 13.25
C VAL A 240 9.79 -6.30 12.65
N PHE A 241 9.45 -7.34 11.89
CA PHE A 241 8.11 -7.53 11.34
C PHE A 241 7.07 -7.70 12.45
N LEU A 242 7.32 -8.56 13.43
CA LEU A 242 6.38 -8.82 14.53
C LEU A 242 6.12 -7.60 15.40
N VAL A 243 7.13 -6.78 15.68
CA VAL A 243 6.94 -5.52 16.39
C VAL A 243 6.05 -4.57 15.58
N GLY A 244 6.33 -4.41 14.27
CA GLY A 244 5.50 -3.59 13.40
C GLY A 244 4.05 -4.10 13.32
N PHE A 245 3.88 -5.40 13.18
CA PHE A 245 2.57 -6.05 13.17
C PHE A 245 1.80 -5.83 14.48
N ALA A 246 2.46 -6.01 15.62
CA ALA A 246 1.85 -5.79 16.93
C ALA A 246 1.44 -4.33 17.16
N VAL A 247 2.27 -3.37 16.72
CA VAL A 247 1.94 -1.94 16.82
C VAL A 247 0.68 -1.61 16.00
N CYS A 248 0.60 -2.05 14.74
CA CYS A 248 -0.56 -1.80 13.90
C CYS A 248 -1.82 -2.49 14.42
N THR A 249 -1.73 -3.78 14.76
CA THR A 249 -2.86 -4.57 15.29
C THR A 249 -3.37 -3.99 16.60
N GLY A 250 -2.46 -3.71 17.54
CA GLY A 250 -2.81 -3.13 18.83
C GLY A 250 -3.43 -1.74 18.70
N GLY A 251 -2.91 -0.93 17.79
CA GLY A 251 -3.45 0.40 17.49
C GLY A 251 -4.89 0.32 16.97
N PHE A 252 -5.14 -0.50 15.94
CA PHE A 252 -6.50 -0.69 15.40
C PHE A 252 -7.48 -1.19 16.46
N LEU A 253 -7.13 -2.26 17.17
CA LEU A 253 -8.00 -2.82 18.22
C LEU A 253 -8.25 -1.83 19.35
N THR A 254 -7.29 -0.94 19.65
CA THR A 254 -7.48 0.12 20.65
C THR A 254 -8.51 1.15 20.17
N CYS A 255 -8.45 1.57 18.91
CA CYS A 255 -9.43 2.47 18.32
C CYS A 255 -10.84 1.85 18.33
N VAL A 256 -10.98 0.64 17.80
CA VAL A 256 -12.27 -0.09 17.78
C VAL A 256 -12.81 -0.29 19.18
N ARG A 257 -11.96 -0.65 20.16
CA ARG A 257 -12.39 -0.79 21.55
C ARG A 257 -12.84 0.53 22.17
N ALA A 258 -12.18 1.63 21.88
CA ALA A 258 -12.55 2.95 22.39
C ALA A 258 -13.96 3.35 21.88
N ASP A 259 -14.23 3.10 20.60
CA ASP A 259 -15.52 3.44 20.00
C ASP A 259 -16.64 2.46 20.40
N SER A 260 -16.33 1.15 20.48
CA SER A 260 -17.31 0.11 20.82
C SER A 260 -17.68 0.09 22.30
N GLN A 261 -16.78 0.51 23.18
CA GLN A 261 -16.90 0.29 24.63
C GLN A 261 -17.22 -1.19 24.98
N GLY A 262 -16.85 -2.11 24.08
CA GLY A 262 -17.11 -3.56 24.21
C GLY A 262 -18.48 -4.03 23.71
N VAL A 263 -19.28 -3.14 23.13
CA VAL A 263 -20.60 -3.45 22.54
C VAL A 263 -20.49 -3.57 21.02
N PHE A 264 -21.12 -4.54 20.43
CA PHE A 264 -21.18 -4.78 18.98
C PHE A 264 -22.63 -4.91 18.53
N PRO A 265 -22.99 -4.51 17.30
CA PRO A 265 -22.14 -3.90 16.27
C PRO A 265 -21.61 -2.52 16.67
N VAL A 266 -20.44 -2.17 16.10
CA VAL A 266 -19.89 -0.81 16.20
C VAL A 266 -20.14 -0.10 14.88
N GLU A 267 -20.96 0.91 14.93
CA GLU A 267 -21.24 1.80 13.79
C GLU A 267 -20.69 3.18 14.10
N GLY A 268 -19.93 3.73 13.17
CA GLY A 268 -19.34 5.07 13.30
C GLY A 268 -19.84 6.00 12.20
N PRO A 269 -19.80 7.32 12.43
CA PRO A 269 -20.11 8.30 11.40
C PRO A 269 -19.13 8.22 10.23
N VAL A 270 -19.45 8.87 9.10
CA VAL A 270 -18.56 9.02 7.95
C VAL A 270 -17.18 9.52 8.42
N GLY A 271 -16.14 8.84 7.99
CA GLY A 271 -14.74 9.13 8.39
C GLY A 271 -14.22 8.33 9.58
N MET A 272 -15.05 7.57 10.29
CA MET A 272 -14.60 6.72 11.41
C MET A 272 -13.58 5.66 10.95
N ALA A 273 -13.72 5.13 9.73
CA ALA A 273 -12.74 4.21 9.16
C ALA A 273 -11.34 4.82 9.09
N ALA A 274 -11.24 6.09 8.75
CA ALA A 274 -9.95 6.80 8.72
C ALA A 274 -9.30 6.85 10.12
N ILE A 275 -10.08 6.92 11.17
CA ILE A 275 -9.60 6.86 12.57
C ILE A 275 -9.07 5.46 12.87
N TRP A 276 -9.84 4.43 12.54
CA TRP A 276 -9.43 3.04 12.80
C TRP A 276 -8.23 2.63 11.96
N GLU A 277 -8.07 3.20 10.76
CA GLU A 277 -6.92 2.97 9.90
C GLU A 277 -5.65 3.74 10.32
N GLY A 278 -5.79 4.78 11.12
CA GLY A 278 -4.67 5.63 11.56
C GLY A 278 -3.41 4.85 11.97
N PRO A 279 -3.50 3.82 12.81
CA PRO A 279 -2.36 3.03 13.28
C PRO A 279 -1.62 2.24 12.19
N TRP A 280 -2.23 1.99 11.05
CA TRP A 280 -1.65 1.21 9.94
C TRP A 280 -1.58 1.94 8.61
N LEU A 281 -1.66 3.26 8.61
CA LEU A 281 -1.39 4.05 7.41
C LEU A 281 0.03 3.80 6.90
N ASN A 282 0.21 3.95 5.59
CA ASN A 282 1.45 3.56 4.91
C ASN A 282 2.72 4.27 5.41
N ASP A 283 2.59 5.41 6.07
CA ASP A 283 3.67 6.23 6.61
C ASP A 283 3.84 6.09 8.14
N THR A 284 3.25 5.06 8.75
CA THR A 284 3.36 4.78 10.18
C THR A 284 4.51 3.84 10.53
N PHE A 285 4.95 3.91 11.77
CA PHE A 285 6.07 3.15 12.31
C PHE A 285 5.91 1.64 12.13
N GLY A 286 4.72 1.10 12.41
CA GLY A 286 4.46 -0.33 12.26
C GLY A 286 4.61 -0.81 10.82
N VAL A 287 4.07 -0.05 9.86
CA VAL A 287 4.18 -0.37 8.43
C VAL A 287 5.63 -0.24 7.95
N ALA A 288 6.37 0.76 8.41
CA ALA A 288 7.79 0.91 8.08
C ALA A 288 8.62 -0.31 8.53
N LEU A 289 8.39 -0.78 9.75
CA LEU A 289 9.06 -1.98 10.27
C LEU A 289 8.69 -3.24 9.50
N MET A 290 7.39 -3.48 9.24
CA MET A 290 6.96 -4.63 8.43
C MET A 290 7.58 -4.59 7.04
N THR A 291 7.69 -3.43 6.41
CA THR A 291 8.33 -3.25 5.10
C THR A 291 9.79 -3.68 5.13
N ILE A 292 10.55 -3.26 6.15
CA ILE A 292 11.95 -3.67 6.33
C ILE A 292 12.05 -5.20 6.46
N GLY A 293 11.18 -5.81 7.28
CA GLY A 293 11.13 -7.27 7.46
C GLY A 293 10.89 -8.00 6.14
N TRP A 294 9.90 -7.59 5.35
CA TRP A 294 9.59 -8.15 4.04
C TRP A 294 10.79 -8.07 3.09
N ILE A 295 11.42 -6.90 2.95
CA ILE A 295 12.54 -6.71 2.02
C ILE A 295 13.72 -7.61 2.38
N LEU A 296 14.05 -7.73 3.67
CA LEU A 296 15.14 -8.60 4.13
C LEU A 296 14.91 -10.06 3.72
N VAL A 297 13.69 -10.57 3.85
CA VAL A 297 13.32 -11.93 3.47
C VAL A 297 13.35 -12.11 1.95
N PHE A 298 12.70 -11.21 1.19
CA PHE A 298 12.67 -11.32 -0.28
C PHE A 298 14.06 -11.30 -0.91
N ARG A 299 14.96 -10.49 -0.39
CA ARG A 299 16.35 -10.41 -0.89
C ARG A 299 17.11 -11.74 -0.82
N LYS A 300 16.60 -12.73 -0.08
CA LYS A 300 17.17 -14.08 -0.03
C LYS A 300 16.78 -14.95 -1.24
N ILE A 301 15.82 -14.52 -2.05
CA ILE A 301 15.38 -15.26 -3.24
C ILE A 301 16.32 -14.89 -4.40
N SER A 302 17.34 -15.70 -4.63
CA SER A 302 18.38 -15.44 -5.63
C SER A 302 18.21 -16.23 -6.92
N SER A 303 17.43 -17.31 -6.90
CA SER A 303 17.25 -18.22 -8.04
C SER A 303 15.81 -18.36 -8.44
N GLY A 304 15.58 -18.50 -9.73
CA GLY A 304 14.31 -18.87 -10.34
C GLY A 304 14.31 -20.34 -10.77
N GLY A 305 13.16 -20.85 -11.12
CA GLY A 305 12.97 -22.18 -11.68
C GLY A 305 11.81 -22.15 -12.65
N LYS A 306 11.34 -23.31 -13.12
CA LYS A 306 10.24 -23.40 -14.10
C LYS A 306 8.98 -22.66 -13.68
N PHE A 307 8.64 -22.66 -12.39
CA PHE A 307 7.50 -21.90 -11.85
C PHE A 307 7.72 -20.38 -11.99
N TYR A 308 8.90 -19.90 -11.63
CA TYR A 308 9.24 -18.49 -11.82
C TYR A 308 9.12 -18.06 -13.27
N GLU A 309 9.71 -18.81 -14.21
CA GLU A 309 9.72 -18.44 -15.62
C GLU A 309 8.33 -18.50 -16.26
N LYS A 310 7.54 -19.55 -15.94
CA LYS A 310 6.25 -19.80 -16.61
C LYS A 310 5.08 -19.09 -15.95
N VAL A 311 5.12 -18.81 -14.66
CA VAL A 311 4.00 -18.24 -13.90
C VAL A 311 4.36 -16.89 -13.32
N LEU A 312 5.36 -16.82 -12.45
CA LEU A 312 5.63 -15.62 -11.66
C LEU A 312 6.13 -14.47 -12.51
N LEU A 313 7.02 -14.71 -13.45
CA LEU A 313 7.58 -13.68 -14.32
C LEU A 313 6.53 -13.02 -15.24
N PRO A 314 5.62 -13.74 -15.92
CA PRO A 314 4.50 -13.12 -16.63
C PRO A 314 3.62 -12.26 -15.71
N VAL A 315 3.26 -12.75 -14.52
CA VAL A 315 2.46 -12.02 -13.54
C VAL A 315 3.20 -10.77 -13.05
N SER A 316 4.50 -10.87 -12.74
CA SER A 316 5.31 -9.70 -12.36
C SER A 316 5.36 -8.63 -13.44
N LYS A 317 5.42 -9.01 -14.71
CA LYS A 317 5.37 -8.07 -15.84
C LYS A 317 4.02 -7.38 -15.96
N ALA A 318 2.93 -8.06 -15.62
CA ALA A 318 1.56 -7.54 -15.67
C ALA A 318 1.14 -6.83 -14.34
N SER A 319 2.01 -6.79 -13.34
CA SER A 319 1.66 -6.34 -11.98
C SER A 319 1.07 -4.94 -11.89
N TYR A 320 1.49 -4.02 -12.75
CA TYR A 320 0.94 -2.67 -12.79
C TYR A 320 -0.50 -2.66 -13.31
N GLY A 321 -0.78 -3.40 -14.37
CA GLY A 321 -2.15 -3.59 -14.87
C GLY A 321 -3.05 -4.28 -13.84
N MET A 322 -2.51 -5.27 -13.12
CA MET A 322 -3.23 -5.91 -12.01
C MET A 322 -3.59 -4.89 -10.93
N TYR A 323 -2.63 -4.04 -10.55
CA TYR A 323 -2.91 -2.95 -9.60
C TYR A 323 -4.00 -2.00 -10.10
N LEU A 324 -4.01 -1.63 -11.37
CA LEU A 324 -5.01 -0.72 -11.92
C LEU A 324 -6.41 -1.34 -11.99
N SER A 325 -6.53 -2.63 -12.33
CA SER A 325 -7.80 -3.29 -12.65
C SER A 325 -8.45 -4.07 -11.49
N HIS A 326 -7.72 -4.34 -10.41
CA HIS A 326 -8.14 -5.34 -9.41
C HIS A 326 -9.48 -5.04 -8.73
N LEU A 327 -9.80 -3.77 -8.43
CA LEU A 327 -11.05 -3.46 -7.74
C LEU A 327 -12.30 -3.83 -8.54
N LEU A 328 -12.27 -3.77 -9.87
CA LEU A 328 -13.40 -4.21 -10.70
C LEU A 328 -13.66 -5.71 -10.52
N ILE A 329 -12.59 -6.52 -10.57
CA ILE A 329 -12.68 -7.97 -10.44
C ILE A 329 -12.97 -8.36 -9.00
N LEU A 330 -12.34 -7.70 -8.04
CA LEU A 330 -12.53 -7.93 -6.62
C LEU A 330 -13.97 -7.63 -6.21
N GLY A 331 -14.56 -6.53 -6.67
CA GLY A 331 -15.95 -6.18 -6.39
C GLY A 331 -16.94 -7.25 -6.86
N LEU A 332 -16.76 -7.79 -8.07
CA LEU A 332 -17.60 -8.86 -8.60
C LEU A 332 -17.47 -10.15 -7.77
N ILE A 333 -16.24 -10.55 -7.44
CA ILE A 333 -15.98 -11.79 -6.69
C ILE A 333 -16.40 -11.64 -5.23
N SER A 334 -16.15 -10.50 -4.61
CA SER A 334 -16.57 -10.22 -3.23
C SER A 334 -18.10 -10.26 -3.11
N GLY A 335 -18.84 -9.64 -4.05
CA GLY A 335 -20.30 -9.72 -4.10
C GLY A 335 -20.78 -11.17 -4.15
N TRP A 336 -20.26 -11.96 -5.09
CA TRP A 336 -20.65 -13.36 -5.24
C TRP A 336 -20.36 -14.22 -4.00
N ILE A 337 -19.16 -14.08 -3.39
CA ILE A 337 -18.80 -14.83 -2.17
C ILE A 337 -19.68 -14.39 -1.02
N ARG A 338 -19.90 -13.08 -0.85
CA ARG A 338 -20.73 -12.52 0.21
C ARG A 338 -22.17 -13.03 0.15
N ASP A 339 -22.75 -13.06 -1.05
CA ASP A 339 -24.10 -13.60 -1.26
C ASP A 339 -24.18 -15.11 -0.94
N THR A 340 -23.06 -15.82 -1.11
CA THR A 340 -22.99 -17.27 -0.84
C THR A 340 -22.73 -17.59 0.62
N LEU A 341 -21.82 -16.86 1.30
CA LEU A 341 -21.37 -17.18 2.65
C LEU A 341 -21.99 -16.32 3.76
N GLY A 342 -22.45 -15.12 3.42
CA GLY A 342 -23.04 -14.15 4.37
C GLY A 342 -21.98 -13.30 5.08
N LEU A 343 -21.94 -12.00 4.79
CA LEU A 343 -20.99 -11.04 5.33
C LEU A 343 -21.26 -10.73 6.81
N GLY A 344 -20.29 -11.00 7.70
CA GLY A 344 -20.33 -10.59 9.10
C GLY A 344 -21.52 -11.16 9.91
N THR A 345 -22.22 -12.15 9.39
CA THR A 345 -23.37 -12.81 10.00
C THR A 345 -23.03 -14.27 10.34
N GLU A 346 -24.00 -15.02 10.86
CA GLU A 346 -23.80 -16.44 11.09
C GLU A 346 -23.58 -17.26 9.82
N GLY A 347 -24.00 -16.78 8.65
CA GLY A 347 -23.70 -17.38 7.35
C GLY A 347 -23.66 -18.89 7.30
N VAL A 348 -23.11 -19.45 6.24
CA VAL A 348 -22.97 -20.91 6.05
C VAL A 348 -22.00 -21.56 7.03
N LEU A 349 -20.97 -20.82 7.48
CA LEU A 349 -19.88 -21.34 8.31
C LEU A 349 -19.98 -20.90 9.78
N GLY A 350 -20.98 -20.09 10.13
CA GLY A 350 -21.11 -19.44 11.43
C GLY A 350 -20.25 -18.17 11.57
N SER A 351 -20.63 -17.28 12.50
CA SER A 351 -20.08 -15.92 12.62
C SER A 351 -18.55 -15.84 12.78
N VAL A 352 -17.93 -16.85 13.44
CA VAL A 352 -16.48 -16.84 13.69
C VAL A 352 -15.66 -17.16 12.44
N TRP A 353 -16.16 -18.03 11.55
CA TRP A 353 -15.40 -18.53 10.40
C TRP A 353 -15.81 -17.90 9.07
N THR A 354 -17.00 -17.31 9.00
CA THR A 354 -17.48 -16.67 7.76
C THR A 354 -16.54 -15.57 7.30
N THR A 355 -16.21 -14.63 8.18
CA THR A 355 -15.33 -13.48 7.87
C THR A 355 -13.97 -13.87 7.27
N PRO A 356 -13.14 -14.73 7.92
CA PRO A 356 -11.85 -15.07 7.35
C PRO A 356 -11.96 -15.87 6.04
N VAL A 357 -12.96 -16.71 5.87
CA VAL A 357 -13.17 -17.47 4.63
C VAL A 357 -13.63 -16.55 3.50
N GLU A 358 -14.51 -15.59 3.76
CA GLU A 358 -14.88 -14.56 2.77
C GLU A 358 -13.66 -13.75 2.33
N ILE A 359 -12.87 -13.24 3.27
CA ILE A 359 -11.67 -12.44 2.97
C ILE A 359 -10.69 -13.26 2.13
N LEU A 360 -10.33 -14.46 2.59
CA LEU A 360 -9.33 -15.30 1.93
C LEU A 360 -9.84 -15.85 0.58
N GLY A 361 -11.10 -16.24 0.51
CA GLY A 361 -11.74 -16.65 -0.75
C GLY A 361 -11.75 -15.52 -1.77
N THR A 362 -12.17 -14.33 -1.35
CA THR A 362 -12.19 -13.14 -2.22
C THR A 362 -10.81 -12.81 -2.75
N VAL A 363 -9.78 -12.74 -1.91
CA VAL A 363 -8.44 -12.38 -2.36
C VAL A 363 -7.83 -13.42 -3.29
N ILE A 364 -7.98 -14.72 -2.97
CA ILE A 364 -7.38 -15.79 -3.79
C ILE A 364 -8.01 -15.81 -5.19
N LEU A 365 -9.33 -15.80 -5.26
CA LEU A 365 -10.03 -15.84 -6.54
C LEU A 365 -9.82 -14.55 -7.34
N SER A 366 -9.88 -13.40 -6.71
CA SER A 366 -9.62 -12.10 -7.36
C SER A 366 -8.20 -12.00 -7.88
N PHE A 367 -7.20 -12.47 -7.12
CA PHE A 367 -5.81 -12.46 -7.54
C PHE A 367 -5.59 -13.34 -8.76
N ILE A 368 -6.11 -14.57 -8.75
CA ILE A 368 -5.99 -15.50 -9.91
C ILE A 368 -6.69 -14.91 -11.12
N ALA A 369 -7.93 -14.46 -11.00
CA ALA A 369 -8.71 -13.90 -12.11
C ALA A 369 -8.02 -12.66 -12.70
N THR A 370 -7.56 -11.73 -11.85
CA THR A 370 -6.86 -10.52 -12.29
C THR A 370 -5.52 -10.84 -12.94
N ALA A 371 -4.75 -11.78 -12.39
CA ALA A 371 -3.48 -12.20 -12.97
C ALA A 371 -3.67 -12.83 -14.35
N VAL A 372 -4.63 -13.73 -14.49
CA VAL A 372 -4.95 -14.36 -15.79
C VAL A 372 -5.39 -13.30 -16.80
N ALA A 373 -6.35 -12.44 -16.44
CA ALA A 373 -6.84 -11.37 -17.31
C ALA A 373 -5.70 -10.45 -17.79
N CYS A 374 -4.89 -9.94 -16.86
CA CYS A 374 -3.80 -9.02 -17.22
C CYS A 374 -2.68 -9.69 -18.03
N VAL A 375 -2.33 -10.95 -17.74
CA VAL A 375 -1.35 -11.69 -18.55
C VAL A 375 -1.87 -11.96 -19.97
N LEU A 376 -3.17 -12.24 -20.14
CA LEU A 376 -3.77 -12.40 -21.47
C LEU A 376 -3.81 -11.07 -22.23
N VAL A 377 -4.24 -9.98 -21.58
CA VAL A 377 -4.24 -8.64 -22.19
C VAL A 377 -2.82 -8.23 -22.61
N GLN A 378 -1.81 -8.51 -21.78
CA GLN A 378 -0.41 -8.17 -22.10
C GLN A 378 0.08 -8.83 -23.39
N ARG A 379 -0.48 -10.00 -23.76
CA ARG A 379 -0.14 -10.73 -25.01
C ARG A 379 -0.75 -10.11 -26.26
N ILE A 380 -1.71 -9.19 -26.14
CA ILE A 380 -2.33 -8.53 -27.30
C ILE A 380 -1.28 -7.62 -27.96
N PRO A 381 -0.89 -7.88 -29.22
CA PRO A 381 0.12 -7.08 -29.91
C PRO A 381 -0.30 -5.61 -29.99
N LYS A 382 0.69 -4.72 -29.85
CA LYS A 382 0.54 -3.25 -29.95
C LYS A 382 -0.30 -2.60 -28.83
N VAL A 383 -1.33 -3.25 -28.33
CA VAL A 383 -2.31 -2.68 -27.36
C VAL A 383 -2.01 -3.06 -25.92
N GLY A 384 -1.62 -4.30 -25.65
CA GLY A 384 -1.48 -4.84 -24.31
C GLY A 384 -0.61 -3.98 -23.39
N LYS A 385 0.53 -3.49 -23.89
CA LYS A 385 1.44 -2.61 -23.13
C LYS A 385 0.84 -1.27 -22.73
N TRP A 386 -0.20 -0.78 -23.42
CA TRP A 386 -0.86 0.47 -23.09
C TRP A 386 -1.94 0.28 -22.02
N ILE A 387 -2.45 -0.94 -21.86
CA ILE A 387 -3.48 -1.27 -20.89
C ILE A 387 -2.88 -1.74 -19.58
N VAL A 388 -1.81 -2.54 -19.63
CA VAL A 388 -1.23 -3.15 -18.41
C VAL A 388 0.16 -2.63 -18.04
N GLY A 389 0.78 -1.77 -18.85
CA GLY A 389 2.06 -1.09 -18.58
C GLY A 389 3.30 -1.82 -19.14
#